data_2dd9dd8c6e2854c8a46ba1c6d4d3144f
#
_entry.id   2dd9dd8c6e2854c8a46ba1c6d4d3144f
#
_cell.length_a   1.000
_cell.length_b   1.000
_cell.length_c   1.000
_cell.angle_alpha   90.00
_cell.angle_beta   90.00
_cell.angle_gamma   90.00
#
_symmetry.space_group_name_H-M   'P 1'
#
loop_
_entity.id
_entity.type
_entity.pdbx_description
1 polymer ?
#
loop_
_entity_poly.entity_id
_entity_poly.type
_entity_poly.pdbx_seq_one_letter_code
_entity_poly.pdbx_strand_id
1 'polypeptide(L)'
;GRDYRARRIHDYLARFGRDDGPLPQGLPKRLLVFATLNISPDVLRVLATQARVGTLHFYLPTPARGYWGDLQTLRERRRSGDSALFADDVQENPLLQAWGAAGRDFMALLGDYEVVHPRAEIDVYADPLSAQGPDTLLRRLQSDLFHRRAPAVPPPRTALDLADASLQVHA
;
A
#
# COMPACT_ATOMS: atom_id res chain seq x y z
N GLY A 1 1.35 -27.49 -13.74
CA GLY A 1 1.12 -26.11 -14.22
C GLY A 1 1.84 -25.02 -13.43
N ARG A 2 1.95 -25.11 -12.09
CA ARG A 2 2.59 -24.05 -11.26
C ARG A 2 4.09 -23.92 -11.51
N ASP A 3 4.79 -25.05 -11.64
CA ASP A 3 6.25 -25.06 -11.88
C ASP A 3 6.64 -24.43 -13.22
N TYR A 4 5.78 -24.51 -14.22
CA TYR A 4 6.05 -23.94 -15.53
C TYR A 4 6.08 -22.39 -15.52
N ARG A 5 5.18 -21.74 -14.76
CA ARG A 5 5.13 -20.29 -14.65
C ARG A 5 6.34 -19.73 -13.88
N ALA A 6 6.65 -20.32 -12.73
CA ALA A 6 7.80 -19.92 -11.92
C ALA A 6 9.11 -20.06 -12.71
N ARG A 7 9.28 -21.19 -13.42
CA ARG A 7 10.44 -21.44 -14.27
C ARG A 7 10.57 -20.39 -15.39
N ARG A 8 9.48 -20.05 -16.06
CA ARG A 8 9.50 -19.01 -17.09
C ARG A 8 9.90 -17.63 -16.56
N ILE A 9 9.41 -17.27 -15.38
CA ILE A 9 9.80 -16.02 -14.70
C ILE A 9 11.28 -16.05 -14.38
N HIS A 10 11.76 -17.14 -13.79
CA HIS A 10 13.18 -17.33 -13.47
C HIS A 10 14.06 -17.23 -14.72
N ASP A 11 13.74 -17.96 -15.78
CA ASP A 11 14.50 -17.94 -17.03
C ASP A 11 14.51 -16.55 -17.68
N TYR A 12 13.38 -15.85 -17.62
CA TYR A 12 13.27 -14.47 -18.10
C TYR A 12 14.17 -13.52 -17.29
N LEU A 13 14.11 -13.58 -15.96
CA LEU A 13 14.91 -12.72 -15.07
C LEU A 13 16.39 -13.04 -15.16
N ALA A 14 16.77 -14.30 -15.31
CA ALA A 14 18.15 -14.70 -15.54
C ALA A 14 18.73 -14.05 -16.80
N ARG A 15 17.91 -13.83 -17.83
CA ARG A 15 18.33 -13.23 -19.09
C ARG A 15 18.24 -11.70 -19.12
N PHE A 16 17.19 -11.12 -18.56
CA PHE A 16 16.84 -9.70 -18.70
C PHE A 16 16.80 -8.90 -17.40
N GLY A 17 16.92 -9.57 -16.27
CA GLY A 17 16.77 -8.93 -14.95
C GLY A 17 17.98 -8.12 -14.48
N ARG A 18 19.12 -8.18 -15.19
CA ARG A 18 20.32 -7.42 -14.84
C ARG A 18 20.37 -6.12 -15.64
N ASP A 19 20.80 -5.03 -15.02
CA ASP A 19 20.88 -3.72 -15.65
C ASP A 19 21.87 -3.66 -16.80
N ASP A 20 22.95 -4.42 -16.69
CA ASP A 20 23.99 -4.58 -17.70
C ASP A 20 23.67 -5.67 -18.77
N GLY A 21 22.56 -6.37 -18.59
CA GLY A 21 22.13 -7.46 -19.46
C GLY A 21 21.46 -6.99 -20.77
N PRO A 22 21.12 -7.93 -21.65
CA PRO A 22 20.44 -7.61 -22.90
C PRO A 22 19.10 -6.92 -22.66
N LEU A 23 18.71 -6.04 -23.57
CA LEU A 23 17.38 -5.40 -23.51
C LEU A 23 16.30 -6.37 -23.97
N PRO A 24 15.18 -6.47 -23.23
CA PRO A 24 14.04 -7.27 -23.67
C PRO A 24 13.44 -6.66 -24.93
N GLN A 25 13.13 -7.51 -25.92
CA GLN A 25 12.49 -7.09 -27.17
C GLN A 25 10.98 -7.31 -27.11
N GLY A 26 10.25 -6.52 -27.89
CA GLY A 26 8.80 -6.68 -28.01
C GLY A 26 7.99 -6.11 -26.84
N LEU A 27 8.62 -5.47 -25.87
CA LEU A 27 7.90 -4.78 -24.80
C LEU A 27 7.31 -3.44 -25.31
N PRO A 28 6.14 -3.04 -24.82
CA PRO A 28 5.53 -1.78 -25.21
C PRO A 28 6.36 -0.59 -24.70
N LYS A 29 6.36 0.53 -25.43
CA LYS A 29 7.05 1.76 -24.99
C LYS A 29 6.43 2.37 -23.72
N ARG A 30 5.19 2.03 -23.41
CA ARG A 30 4.47 2.48 -22.21
C ARG A 30 3.70 1.31 -21.62
N LEU A 31 3.87 1.07 -20.34
CA LEU A 31 3.12 0.08 -19.57
C LEU A 31 2.44 0.77 -18.40
N LEU A 32 1.15 0.55 -18.23
CA LEU A 32 0.34 1.07 -17.15
C LEU A 32 -0.01 -0.10 -16.23
N VAL A 33 0.38 -0.01 -14.97
CA VAL A 33 0.12 -1.03 -13.96
C VAL A 33 -0.81 -0.43 -12.91
N PHE A 34 -2.03 -0.92 -12.88
CA PHE A 34 -2.97 -0.65 -11.81
C PHE A 34 -2.75 -1.72 -10.74
N ALA A 35 -1.98 -1.37 -9.74
CA ALA A 35 -1.50 -2.35 -8.79
C ALA A 35 -2.59 -2.73 -7.82
N THR A 36 -2.84 -4.01 -7.76
CA THR A 36 -3.26 -4.62 -6.52
C THR A 36 -2.07 -4.59 -5.56
N LEU A 37 -2.28 -4.22 -4.30
CA LEU A 37 -1.26 -4.17 -3.26
C LEU A 37 -0.69 -5.57 -2.90
N ASN A 38 -0.61 -6.46 -3.86
CA ASN A 38 -0.18 -7.85 -3.69
C ASN A 38 0.50 -8.38 -4.96
N ILE A 39 1.60 -7.77 -5.32
CA ILE A 39 2.46 -8.23 -6.42
C ILE A 39 3.66 -8.94 -5.81
N SER A 40 3.95 -10.17 -6.25
CA SER A 40 5.16 -10.85 -5.78
C SER A 40 6.43 -10.14 -6.26
N PRO A 41 7.52 -10.19 -5.49
CA PRO A 41 8.80 -9.55 -5.86
C PRO A 41 9.28 -9.94 -7.26
N ASP A 42 9.15 -11.20 -7.63
CA ASP A 42 9.58 -11.67 -8.96
C ASP A 42 8.73 -11.08 -10.11
N VAL A 43 7.43 -10.94 -9.91
CA VAL A 43 6.56 -10.28 -10.89
C VAL A 43 6.90 -8.80 -10.98
N LEU A 44 7.17 -8.14 -9.85
CA LEU A 44 7.61 -6.75 -9.83
C LEU A 44 8.93 -6.57 -10.59
N ARG A 45 9.90 -7.47 -10.41
CA ARG A 45 11.17 -7.48 -11.17
C ARG A 45 10.94 -7.63 -12.67
N VAL A 46 10.04 -8.53 -13.08
CA VAL A 46 9.67 -8.66 -14.50
C VAL A 46 9.09 -7.36 -15.04
N LEU A 47 8.17 -6.73 -14.30
CA LEU A 47 7.59 -5.44 -14.69
C LEU A 47 8.66 -4.34 -14.75
N ALA A 48 9.60 -4.31 -13.83
CA ALA A 48 10.68 -3.33 -13.76
C ALA A 48 11.59 -3.38 -15.01
N THR A 49 11.74 -4.54 -15.67
CA THR A 49 12.51 -4.63 -16.91
C THR A 49 11.93 -3.76 -18.04
N GLN A 50 10.63 -3.43 -17.98
CA GLN A 50 9.99 -2.51 -18.91
C GLN A 50 10.59 -1.10 -18.83
N ALA A 51 11.00 -0.64 -17.65
CA ALA A 51 11.60 0.68 -17.49
C ALA A 51 12.93 0.85 -18.24
N ARG A 52 13.58 -0.25 -18.65
CA ARG A 52 14.82 -0.24 -19.46
C ARG A 52 14.57 0.07 -20.93
N VAL A 53 13.36 -0.12 -21.42
CA VAL A 53 13.00 0.07 -22.85
C VAL A 53 11.89 1.08 -23.07
N GLY A 54 11.24 1.54 -22.00
CA GLY A 54 10.11 2.45 -22.09
C GLY A 54 9.75 3.10 -20.76
N THR A 55 8.50 3.50 -20.61
CA THR A 55 7.99 4.11 -19.38
C THR A 55 7.00 3.18 -18.69
N LEU A 56 7.27 2.89 -17.43
CA LEU A 56 6.42 2.12 -16.54
C LEU A 56 5.70 3.08 -15.57
N HIS A 57 4.39 3.05 -15.57
CA HIS A 57 3.56 3.84 -14.67
C HIS A 57 2.85 2.90 -13.69
N PHE A 58 3.04 3.13 -12.41
CA PHE A 58 2.28 2.48 -11.36
C PHE A 58 1.19 3.41 -10.83
N TYR A 59 -0.03 2.89 -10.75
CA TYR A 59 -1.15 3.54 -10.09
C TYR A 59 -1.47 2.75 -8.82
N LEU A 60 -1.09 3.29 -7.69
CA LEU A 60 -1.20 2.63 -6.40
C LEU A 60 -2.33 3.26 -5.58
N PRO A 61 -3.43 2.56 -5.31
CA PRO A 61 -4.38 3.01 -4.33
C PRO A 61 -3.77 2.83 -2.93
N THR A 62 -3.57 3.90 -2.21
CA THR A 62 -3.10 3.84 -0.83
C THR A 62 -4.16 4.38 0.12
N PRO A 63 -4.36 3.77 1.30
CA PRO A 63 -5.34 4.24 2.27
C PRO A 63 -4.85 5.45 3.06
N ALA A 64 -3.53 5.65 3.12
CA ALA A 64 -2.89 6.71 3.89
C ALA A 64 -1.99 7.57 3.01
N ARG A 65 -1.92 8.88 3.33
CA ARG A 65 -1.02 9.83 2.66
C ARG A 65 0.44 9.57 3.00
N GLY A 66 0.73 9.27 4.27
CA GLY A 66 2.09 8.96 4.70
C GLY A 66 2.50 7.53 4.36
N TYR A 67 3.80 7.28 4.35
CA TYR A 67 4.32 5.92 4.26
C TYR A 67 3.77 5.05 5.39
N TRP A 68 3.35 3.85 5.08
CA TRP A 68 2.71 2.92 6.01
C TRP A 68 3.24 1.48 5.92
N GLY A 69 4.28 1.26 5.13
CA GLY A 69 4.99 -0.01 5.07
C GLY A 69 5.75 -0.34 6.35
N ASP A 70 5.98 0.64 7.21
CA ASP A 70 6.62 0.54 8.52
C ASP A 70 5.69 0.05 9.65
N LEU A 71 4.37 -0.05 9.38
CA LEU A 71 3.41 -0.48 10.39
C LEU A 71 3.70 -1.89 10.89
N GLN A 72 3.82 -2.01 12.19
CA GLN A 72 3.92 -3.30 12.87
C GLN A 72 2.59 -3.70 13.48
N THR A 73 2.23 -4.97 13.34
CA THR A 73 1.09 -5.52 14.07
C THR A 73 1.40 -5.60 15.56
N LEU A 74 0.38 -5.57 16.41
CA LEU A 74 0.55 -5.78 17.85
C LEU A 74 1.31 -7.08 18.18
N ARG A 75 1.14 -8.11 17.35
CA ARG A 75 1.84 -9.39 17.52
C ARG A 75 3.34 -9.27 17.21
N GLU A 76 3.70 -8.52 16.18
CA GLU A 76 5.08 -8.24 15.80
C GLU A 76 5.78 -7.42 16.88
N ARG A 77 5.15 -6.35 17.37
CA ARG A 77 5.65 -5.54 18.48
C ARG A 77 5.91 -6.37 19.73
N ARG A 78 4.98 -7.25 20.10
CA ARG A 78 5.15 -8.15 21.26
C ARG A 78 6.33 -9.12 21.09
N ARG A 79 6.62 -9.54 19.85
CA ARG A 79 7.75 -10.43 19.57
C ARG A 79 9.10 -9.72 19.59
N SER A 80 9.15 -8.46 19.15
CA SER A 80 10.38 -7.66 19.14
C SER A 80 10.83 -7.22 20.56
N GLY A 81 10.02 -7.47 21.59
CA GLY A 81 10.35 -7.06 22.97
C GLY A 81 10.37 -5.55 23.15
N ASP A 82 9.71 -4.82 22.26
CA ASP A 82 9.68 -3.38 22.27
C ASP A 82 9.01 -2.88 23.56
N SER A 83 9.80 -2.30 24.45
CA SER A 83 9.34 -1.73 25.73
C SER A 83 8.33 -0.59 25.52
N ALA A 84 8.25 -0.05 24.30
CA ALA A 84 7.29 0.98 23.91
C ALA A 84 5.84 0.45 23.81
N LEU A 85 5.58 -0.83 24.09
CA LEU A 85 4.21 -1.35 24.22
C LEU A 85 3.35 -0.60 25.25
N PHE A 86 4.00 0.09 26.17
CA PHE A 86 3.35 0.88 27.23
C PHE A 86 3.52 2.39 27.06
N ALA A 87 4.22 2.83 26.02
CA ALA A 87 4.28 4.24 25.68
C ALA A 87 3.00 4.62 24.92
N ASP A 88 2.19 5.46 25.53
CA ASP A 88 0.95 6.00 24.97
C ASP A 88 1.17 6.80 23.66
N ASP A 89 2.42 6.98 23.23
CA ASP A 89 2.82 7.95 22.22
C ASP A 89 2.74 7.47 20.76
N VAL A 90 2.48 6.19 20.48
CA VAL A 90 2.36 5.72 19.10
C VAL A 90 1.12 4.84 18.94
N GLN A 91 -0.02 5.45 19.08
CA GLN A 91 -1.29 4.81 18.72
C GLN A 91 -1.47 4.89 17.21
N GLU A 92 -1.14 3.81 16.53
CA GLU A 92 -1.43 3.66 15.11
C GLU A 92 -2.90 3.34 14.88
N ASN A 93 -3.39 3.70 13.69
CA ASN A 93 -4.76 3.37 13.33
C ASN A 93 -4.99 1.84 13.32
N PRO A 94 -5.88 1.28 14.15
CA PRO A 94 -6.06 -0.17 14.30
C PRO A 94 -6.61 -0.84 13.04
N LEU A 95 -7.40 -0.13 12.23
CA LEU A 95 -7.89 -0.66 10.96
C LEU A 95 -6.77 -0.78 9.95
N LEU A 96 -5.88 0.21 9.88
CA LEU A 96 -4.72 0.17 9.01
C LEU A 96 -3.77 -0.96 9.43
N GLN A 97 -3.59 -1.19 10.74
CA GLN A 97 -2.80 -2.30 11.25
C GLN A 97 -3.39 -3.66 10.90
N ALA A 98 -4.71 -3.82 11.03
CA ALA A 98 -5.39 -5.10 10.83
C ALA A 98 -5.60 -5.42 9.35
N TRP A 99 -6.10 -4.46 8.57
CA TRP A 99 -6.48 -4.66 7.18
C TRP A 99 -5.40 -4.22 6.19
N GLY A 100 -4.49 -3.37 6.61
CA GLY A 100 -3.37 -2.90 5.79
C GLY A 100 -2.27 -3.94 5.57
N ALA A 101 -2.26 -5.06 6.29
CA ALA A 101 -1.15 -6.02 6.27
C ALA A 101 -0.78 -6.52 4.86
N ALA A 102 -1.77 -6.80 4.01
CA ALA A 102 -1.51 -7.27 2.64
C ALA A 102 -0.80 -6.22 1.77
N GLY A 103 -1.11 -4.93 1.96
CA GLY A 103 -0.49 -3.85 1.22
C GLY A 103 0.80 -3.33 1.87
N ARG A 104 0.95 -3.51 3.19
CA ARG A 104 2.13 -3.09 3.94
C ARG A 104 3.42 -3.68 3.38
N ASP A 105 3.44 -4.98 3.19
CA ASP A 105 4.63 -5.70 2.70
C ASP A 105 4.98 -5.24 1.28
N PHE A 106 3.98 -4.92 0.46
CA PHE A 106 4.20 -4.35 -0.85
C PHE A 106 4.71 -2.90 -0.79
N MET A 107 4.19 -2.09 0.13
CA MET A 107 4.70 -0.72 0.34
C MET A 107 6.12 -0.72 0.88
N ALA A 108 6.46 -1.66 1.77
CA ALA A 108 7.84 -1.85 2.23
C ALA A 108 8.75 -2.22 1.06
N LEU A 109 8.35 -3.19 0.23
CA LEU A 109 9.11 -3.60 -0.96
C LEU A 109 9.35 -2.44 -1.95
N LEU A 110 8.38 -1.55 -2.13
CA LEU A 110 8.56 -0.34 -2.95
C LEU A 110 9.47 0.68 -2.27
N GLY A 111 9.37 0.84 -0.95
CA GLY A 111 10.16 1.78 -0.17
C GLY A 111 11.64 1.44 -0.10
N ASP A 112 11.99 0.16 -0.18
CA ASP A 112 13.38 -0.30 -0.16
C ASP A 112 14.14 0.04 -1.47
N TYR A 113 13.43 0.43 -2.51
CA TYR A 113 13.98 0.80 -3.83
C TYR A 113 14.91 -0.26 -4.47
N GLU A 114 14.95 -1.47 -3.95
CA GLU A 114 15.81 -2.53 -4.48
C GLU A 114 15.39 -3.03 -5.88
N VAL A 115 14.08 -2.96 -6.15
CA VAL A 115 13.49 -3.51 -7.38
C VAL A 115 13.02 -2.42 -8.33
N VAL A 116 12.54 -1.30 -7.81
CA VAL A 116 11.98 -0.18 -8.59
C VAL A 116 12.59 1.12 -8.09
N HIS A 117 13.14 1.90 -9.02
CA HIS A 117 13.65 3.24 -8.75
C HIS A 117 12.72 4.26 -9.43
N PRO A 118 11.75 4.84 -8.72
CA PRO A 118 10.84 5.82 -9.32
C PRO A 118 11.62 7.08 -9.72
N ARG A 119 11.39 7.55 -10.95
CA ARG A 119 11.93 8.83 -11.43
C ARG A 119 11.09 10.01 -10.97
N ALA A 120 9.81 9.78 -10.75
CA ALA A 120 8.86 10.77 -10.25
C ALA A 120 7.74 10.07 -9.51
N GLU A 121 7.32 10.68 -8.42
CA GLU A 121 6.13 10.32 -7.67
C GLU A 121 5.15 11.49 -7.73
N ILE A 122 3.90 11.20 -8.02
CA ILE A 122 2.84 12.21 -8.11
C ILE A 122 1.76 11.82 -7.12
N ASP A 123 1.64 12.63 -6.09
CA ASP A 123 0.62 12.47 -5.06
C ASP A 123 -0.68 13.13 -5.53
N VAL A 124 -1.72 12.31 -5.67
CA VAL A 124 -3.08 12.78 -5.97
C VAL A 124 -4.00 12.51 -4.78
N TYR A 125 -3.51 12.84 -3.59
CA TYR A 125 -4.25 12.61 -2.36
C TYR A 125 -5.24 13.74 -2.08
N ALA A 126 -6.44 13.36 -1.65
CA ALA A 126 -7.41 14.29 -1.10
C ALA A 126 -7.93 13.73 0.23
N ASP A 127 -7.86 14.53 1.29
CA ASP A 127 -8.47 14.16 2.56
C ASP A 127 -9.99 14.01 2.35
N PRO A 128 -10.59 12.87 2.69
CA PRO A 128 -12.03 12.65 2.54
C PRO A 128 -12.90 13.71 3.21
N LEU A 129 -12.44 14.32 4.30
CA LEU A 129 -13.17 15.40 4.97
C LEU A 129 -13.02 16.76 4.28
N SER A 130 -11.98 16.97 3.47
CA SER A 130 -11.78 18.22 2.73
C SER A 130 -12.68 18.37 1.51
N ALA A 131 -13.23 17.27 0.99
CA ALA A 131 -14.14 17.29 -0.13
C ALA A 131 -15.53 17.85 0.30
N GLN A 132 -16.18 18.58 -0.61
CA GLN A 132 -17.55 19.04 -0.36
C GLN A 132 -18.50 17.87 -0.15
N GLY A 133 -19.40 17.98 0.82
CA GLY A 133 -20.42 16.97 1.12
C GLY A 133 -20.66 16.79 2.62
N PRO A 134 -21.60 15.94 3.00
CA PRO A 134 -21.96 15.73 4.40
C PRO A 134 -20.80 15.11 5.18
N ASP A 135 -20.63 15.50 6.42
CA ASP A 135 -19.71 14.88 7.36
C ASP A 135 -20.31 13.56 7.85
N THR A 136 -19.86 12.44 7.27
CA THR A 136 -20.37 11.09 7.56
C THR A 136 -19.35 10.27 8.35
N LEU A 137 -19.82 9.23 9.04
CA LEU A 137 -18.94 8.29 9.76
C LEU A 137 -17.89 7.66 8.84
N LEU A 138 -18.29 7.28 7.62
CA LEU A 138 -17.36 6.72 6.64
C LEU A 138 -16.25 7.71 6.28
N ARG A 139 -16.60 8.99 6.03
CA ARG A 139 -15.60 10.00 5.67
C ARG A 139 -14.64 10.31 6.82
N ARG A 140 -15.14 10.34 8.05
CA ARG A 140 -14.29 10.48 9.26
C ARG A 140 -13.34 9.32 9.38
N LEU A 141 -13.83 8.08 9.24
CA LEU A 141 -13.01 6.87 9.26
C LEU A 141 -11.94 6.88 8.16
N GLN A 142 -12.31 7.27 6.95
CA GLN A 142 -11.38 7.39 5.83
C GLN A 142 -10.33 8.48 6.08
N SER A 143 -10.72 9.62 6.68
CA SER A 143 -9.78 10.68 7.06
C SER A 143 -8.81 10.24 8.16
N ASP A 144 -9.29 9.46 9.15
CA ASP A 144 -8.41 8.89 10.18
C ASP A 144 -7.40 7.91 9.58
N LEU A 145 -7.82 7.07 8.63
CA LEU A 145 -6.92 6.21 7.87
C LEU A 145 -5.92 7.03 7.06
N PHE A 146 -6.40 8.05 6.36
CA PHE A 146 -5.60 8.94 5.52
C PHE A 146 -4.47 9.63 6.29
N HIS A 147 -4.75 10.06 7.51
CA HIS A 147 -3.78 10.71 8.40
C HIS A 147 -3.07 9.74 9.36
N ARG A 148 -3.33 8.44 9.29
CA ARG A 148 -2.83 7.43 10.23
C ARG A 148 -3.18 7.73 11.69
N ARG A 149 -4.29 8.40 11.94
CA ARG A 149 -4.69 8.75 13.30
C ARG A 149 -5.27 7.54 14.02
N ALA A 150 -4.80 7.30 15.24
CA ALA A 150 -5.54 6.45 16.14
C ALA A 150 -6.90 7.10 16.46
N PRO A 151 -7.97 6.33 16.62
CA PRO A 151 -9.21 6.90 17.10
C PRO A 151 -8.95 7.51 18.48
N ALA A 152 -9.09 8.82 18.57
CA ALA A 152 -9.23 9.47 19.88
C ALA A 152 -10.41 8.83 20.64
N VAL A 153 -10.48 9.00 21.95
CA VAL A 153 -11.66 8.61 22.74
C VAL A 153 -12.90 9.04 21.92
N PRO A 154 -13.76 8.10 21.49
CA PRO A 154 -14.84 8.45 20.60
C PRO A 154 -15.69 9.55 21.23
N PRO A 155 -15.96 10.65 20.52
CA PRO A 155 -16.86 11.66 21.02
C PRO A 155 -18.23 11.02 21.29
N PRO A 156 -19.02 11.55 22.22
CA PRO A 156 -20.37 11.04 22.45
C PRO A 156 -21.15 11.03 21.14
N ARG A 157 -21.78 9.89 20.84
CA ARG A 157 -22.55 9.72 19.61
C ARG A 157 -23.70 10.70 19.59
N THR A 158 -23.83 11.41 18.47
CA THR A 158 -24.96 12.30 18.22
C THR A 158 -26.11 11.54 17.57
N ALA A 159 -27.31 12.13 17.59
CA ALA A 159 -28.45 11.56 16.87
C ALA A 159 -28.18 11.44 15.36
N LEU A 160 -27.37 12.34 14.79
CA LEU A 160 -26.96 12.30 13.39
C LEU A 160 -26.03 11.09 13.11
N ASP A 161 -25.13 10.77 14.03
CA ASP A 161 -24.25 9.60 13.88
C ASP A 161 -25.06 8.29 13.94
N LEU A 162 -26.11 8.23 14.72
CA LEU A 162 -26.99 7.05 14.81
C LEU A 162 -27.86 6.88 13.56
N ALA A 163 -28.18 7.95 12.85
CA ALA A 163 -28.95 7.94 11.61
C ALA A 163 -28.06 7.77 10.36
N ASP A 164 -26.75 7.79 10.52
CA ASP A 164 -25.79 7.70 9.41
C ASP A 164 -25.70 6.27 8.89
N ALA A 165 -26.16 6.06 7.65
CA ALA A 165 -26.11 4.78 6.94
C ALA A 165 -24.87 4.64 6.05
N SER A 166 -23.90 5.55 6.13
CA SER A 166 -22.68 5.51 5.30
C SER A 166 -21.76 4.34 5.63
N LEU A 167 -21.86 3.82 6.86
CA LEU A 167 -21.14 2.64 7.33
C LEU A 167 -22.12 1.64 7.93
N GLN A 168 -22.14 0.43 7.39
CA GLN A 168 -22.98 -0.66 7.87
C GLN A 168 -22.13 -1.89 8.15
N VAL A 169 -22.37 -2.53 9.28
CA VAL A 169 -21.73 -3.79 9.65
C VAL A 169 -22.79 -4.87 9.64
N HIS A 170 -22.60 -5.86 8.78
CA HIS A 170 -23.45 -7.04 8.71
C HIS A 170 -22.77 -8.19 9.45
N ALA A 171 -23.48 -8.76 10.42
CA ALA A 171 -23.01 -9.92 11.18
C ALA A 171 -23.40 -11.24 10.52
#